data_a03b349d168d1de01b763c9021530e68
#
_entry.id   a03b349d168d1de01b763c9021530e68
#
_cell.length_a   1.000
_cell.length_b   1.000
_cell.length_c   1.000
_cell.angle_alpha   90.00
_cell.angle_beta   90.00
_cell.angle_gamma   90.00
#
_symmetry.space_group_name_H-M   'P 1'
#
loop_
_entity.id
_entity.type
_entity.pdbx_description
1 polymer ?
#
loop_
_entity_poly.entity_id
_entity_poly.type
_entity_poly.pdbx_seq_one_letter_code
_entity_poly.pdbx_strand_id
1 'polypeptide(L)'
;MVNVKVLAGVPRLYDIRSNNPIWGADLSLSISDMAGWYDGLVSVEASYVGRYQKNAHIEYPHLDLEELLFGSQGVESDVLNMISARANFEYKGVSLRGEYVQKLNDDIYNPALDAAKGNVINIDLGYNYKRFSASATFRRQENMTTFIDFRPLGIGGGNTINYIPLLTRQHTYSLANLNPYRGASVHTGGEVGGQIDLYYSLRNPKVRSKYWNFHANFSMFNTIDHNSKLMGMDMEGRNVWIDFNFDVERQWNKSVKTTFLYSFQRWDEEINHFDSPTAHYCRSHIFVGDVTYKINKKHSLRFEAQYLTSEDYEGDWVAATVEYNFAPKFSFYVSDMWNCEKMQDGAYGNYYMNLNTFEMEHKLLHYYQVGGSFTHNSLRVQLSYGRNRAGYVCSGGVCRFQPAYTGVNLALTLSF
;
A
#
# COMPACT_ATOMS: atom_id res chain seq x y z
N MET A 1 1.22 -30.39 -14.03
CA MET A 1 0.06 -30.05 -14.90
C MET A 1 0.30 -28.73 -15.61
N VAL A 2 -0.40 -28.55 -16.73
CA VAL A 2 -0.37 -27.27 -17.49
C VAL A 2 -1.63 -26.48 -17.16
N ASN A 3 -1.49 -25.19 -16.87
CA ASN A 3 -2.62 -24.27 -16.67
C ASN A 3 -2.46 -23.07 -17.60
N VAL A 4 -3.55 -22.71 -18.29
CA VAL A 4 -3.59 -21.57 -19.22
C VAL A 4 -4.75 -20.67 -18.81
N LYS A 5 -4.49 -19.37 -18.69
CA LYS A 5 -5.50 -18.34 -18.47
C LYS A 5 -5.40 -17.33 -19.59
N VAL A 6 -6.53 -16.78 -20.04
CA VAL A 6 -6.58 -15.72 -21.02
C VAL A 6 -7.49 -14.61 -20.50
N LEU A 7 -7.19 -13.39 -20.86
CA LEU A 7 -8.01 -12.22 -20.56
C LEU A 7 -8.15 -11.32 -21.78
N ALA A 8 -9.27 -10.64 -21.88
CA ALA A 8 -9.47 -9.52 -22.80
C ALA A 8 -10.49 -8.55 -22.18
N GLY A 9 -10.26 -7.28 -22.38
CA GLY A 9 -11.13 -6.27 -21.80
C GLY A 9 -10.87 -4.88 -22.35
N VAL A 10 -11.79 -3.97 -22.05
CA VAL A 10 -11.65 -2.55 -22.37
C VAL A 10 -11.72 -1.78 -21.06
N PRO A 11 -10.65 -1.06 -20.67
CA PRO A 11 -10.61 -0.28 -19.45
C PRO A 11 -11.68 0.84 -19.47
N ARG A 12 -12.10 1.23 -18.28
CA ARG A 12 -12.94 2.42 -18.08
C ARG A 12 -12.31 3.31 -17.02
N LEU A 13 -12.39 4.61 -17.26
CA LEU A 13 -12.07 5.62 -16.26
C LEU A 13 -13.37 6.36 -15.95
N TYR A 14 -13.91 6.16 -14.75
CA TYR A 14 -15.26 6.58 -14.36
C TYR A 14 -16.33 5.99 -15.33
N ASP A 15 -17.06 6.83 -16.02
CA ASP A 15 -18.07 6.49 -17.05
C ASP A 15 -17.50 6.44 -18.47
N ILE A 16 -16.27 6.92 -18.66
CA ILE A 16 -15.61 6.97 -19.98
C ILE A 16 -14.98 5.61 -20.30
N ARG A 17 -15.39 5.01 -21.39
CA ARG A 17 -14.78 3.82 -21.95
C ARG A 17 -13.52 4.19 -22.73
N SER A 18 -12.40 3.55 -22.44
CA SER A 18 -11.18 3.69 -23.25
C SER A 18 -11.36 3.05 -24.64
N ASN A 19 -10.70 3.61 -25.64
CA ASN A 19 -10.60 2.99 -26.96
C ASN A 19 -9.40 2.03 -27.07
N ASN A 20 -8.69 1.78 -25.95
CA ASN A 20 -7.48 1.00 -25.88
C ASN A 20 -7.75 -0.36 -25.23
N PRO A 21 -8.13 -1.41 -25.98
CA PRO A 21 -8.35 -2.74 -25.40
C PRO A 21 -7.06 -3.33 -24.86
N ILE A 22 -7.22 -4.16 -23.84
CA ILE A 22 -6.16 -4.93 -23.20
C ILE A 22 -6.46 -6.42 -23.41
N TRP A 23 -5.44 -7.21 -23.67
CA TRP A 23 -5.52 -8.67 -23.76
C TRP A 23 -4.30 -9.29 -23.11
N GLY A 24 -4.40 -10.56 -22.74
CA GLY A 24 -3.26 -11.26 -22.15
C GLY A 24 -3.47 -12.76 -22.05
N ALA A 25 -2.37 -13.43 -21.80
CA ALA A 25 -2.33 -14.87 -21.53
C ALA A 25 -1.32 -15.16 -20.42
N ASP A 26 -1.62 -16.18 -19.62
CA ASP A 26 -0.75 -16.70 -18.58
C ASP A 26 -0.63 -18.22 -18.75
N LEU A 27 0.60 -18.72 -18.77
CA LEU A 27 0.94 -20.14 -18.84
C LEU A 27 1.68 -20.54 -17.57
N SER A 28 1.23 -21.59 -16.91
CA SER A 28 1.88 -22.18 -15.74
C SER A 28 2.14 -23.67 -15.97
N LEU A 29 3.36 -24.11 -15.72
CA LEU A 29 3.82 -25.48 -15.83
C LEU A 29 4.31 -25.97 -14.46
N SER A 30 3.65 -26.99 -13.89
CA SER A 30 4.11 -27.67 -12.68
C SER A 30 5.10 -28.76 -13.06
N ILE A 31 6.39 -28.52 -12.87
CA ILE A 31 7.46 -29.46 -13.15
C ILE A 31 7.42 -30.62 -12.14
N SER A 32 7.12 -30.32 -10.86
CA SER A 32 7.01 -31.32 -9.81
C SER A 32 5.93 -32.36 -10.11
N ASP A 33 4.75 -31.95 -10.59
CA ASP A 33 3.67 -32.87 -10.97
C ASP A 33 4.09 -33.73 -12.18
N MET A 34 4.77 -33.14 -13.16
CA MET A 34 5.25 -33.85 -14.35
C MET A 34 6.32 -34.90 -14.00
N ALA A 35 7.14 -34.60 -13.00
CA ALA A 35 8.19 -35.48 -12.51
C ALA A 35 7.70 -36.50 -11.46
N GLY A 36 6.44 -36.41 -11.02
CA GLY A 36 5.88 -37.23 -9.94
C GLY A 36 6.48 -36.93 -8.56
N TRP A 37 7.00 -35.72 -8.38
CA TRP A 37 7.56 -35.25 -7.09
C TRP A 37 6.51 -34.50 -6.30
N TYR A 38 5.90 -35.16 -5.32
CA TYR A 38 4.79 -34.59 -4.52
C TYR A 38 5.21 -34.03 -3.16
N ASP A 39 6.47 -34.19 -2.76
CA ASP A 39 6.98 -33.65 -1.48
C ASP A 39 7.27 -32.16 -1.51
N GLY A 40 7.26 -31.54 -2.69
CA GLY A 40 7.52 -30.14 -2.90
C GLY A 40 6.89 -29.61 -4.18
N LEU A 41 7.05 -28.33 -4.43
CA LEU A 41 6.58 -27.64 -5.64
C LEU A 41 7.76 -27.06 -6.42
N VAL A 42 7.80 -27.36 -7.71
CA VAL A 42 8.61 -26.62 -8.70
C VAL A 42 7.69 -26.27 -9.85
N SER A 43 7.54 -24.98 -10.12
CA SER A 43 6.79 -24.49 -11.28
C SER A 43 7.53 -23.36 -12.01
N VAL A 44 7.27 -23.28 -13.31
CA VAL A 44 7.68 -22.16 -14.15
C VAL A 44 6.46 -21.59 -14.83
N GLU A 45 6.42 -20.26 -14.96
CA GLU A 45 5.28 -19.55 -15.49
C GLU A 45 5.74 -18.45 -16.42
N ALA A 46 4.93 -18.14 -17.43
CA ALA A 46 5.14 -17.01 -18.33
C ALA A 46 3.82 -16.31 -18.59
N SER A 47 3.86 -14.98 -18.64
CA SER A 47 2.69 -14.16 -18.95
C SER A 47 3.02 -13.16 -20.04
N TYR A 48 2.00 -12.84 -20.82
CA TYR A 48 2.01 -11.74 -21.79
C TYR A 48 0.78 -10.87 -21.60
N VAL A 49 0.96 -9.56 -21.63
CA VAL A 49 -0.12 -8.57 -21.66
C VAL A 49 0.17 -7.56 -22.75
N GLY A 50 -0.80 -7.37 -23.65
CA GLY A 50 -0.80 -6.34 -24.67
C GLY A 50 -1.88 -5.29 -24.41
N ARG A 51 -1.59 -4.02 -24.72
CA ARG A 51 -2.56 -2.92 -24.73
C ARG A 51 -2.45 -2.17 -26.04
N TYR A 52 -3.57 -2.00 -26.74
CA TYR A 52 -3.61 -1.13 -27.90
C TYR A 52 -3.53 0.32 -27.46
N GLN A 53 -2.77 1.17 -28.17
CA GLN A 53 -2.51 2.54 -27.73
C GLN A 53 -2.57 3.61 -28.85
N LYS A 54 -2.83 3.22 -30.08
CA LYS A 54 -2.91 4.15 -31.22
C LYS A 54 -3.88 5.30 -31.02
N ASN A 55 -4.96 5.06 -30.23
CA ASN A 55 -5.98 6.06 -29.96
C ASN A 55 -5.82 6.68 -28.56
N ALA A 56 -4.66 6.55 -27.96
CA ALA A 56 -4.42 7.02 -26.60
C ALA A 56 -4.20 8.53 -26.52
N HIS A 57 -3.83 9.15 -27.63
CA HIS A 57 -3.61 10.58 -27.72
C HIS A 57 -4.94 11.32 -27.80
N ILE A 58 -5.17 12.23 -26.87
CA ILE A 58 -6.32 13.16 -26.93
C ILE A 58 -5.87 14.35 -27.76
N GLU A 59 -6.47 14.52 -28.94
CA GLU A 59 -6.32 15.74 -29.71
C GLU A 59 -6.91 16.92 -28.92
N TYR A 60 -6.08 17.83 -28.48
CA TYR A 60 -6.50 19.14 -27.97
C TYR A 60 -6.54 20.12 -29.13
N PRO A 61 -7.73 20.55 -29.61
CA PRO A 61 -7.88 21.29 -30.86
C PRO A 61 -7.22 22.68 -30.88
N HIS A 62 -6.64 23.14 -29.79
CA HIS A 62 -6.13 24.52 -29.65
C HIS A 62 -4.75 24.65 -29.02
N LEU A 63 -4.12 23.56 -28.65
CA LEU A 63 -2.77 23.55 -28.09
C LEU A 63 -2.05 22.33 -28.67
N ASP A 64 -0.97 22.58 -29.34
CA ASP A 64 -0.02 21.53 -29.73
C ASP A 64 0.74 21.08 -28.47
N LEU A 65 -0.01 20.53 -27.50
CA LEU A 65 0.49 20.02 -26.25
C LEU A 65 1.40 18.80 -26.47
N GLU A 66 1.21 18.12 -27.58
CA GLU A 66 2.03 17.01 -28.02
C GLU A 66 3.46 17.50 -28.32
N GLU A 67 3.61 18.57 -29.07
CA GLU A 67 4.90 19.19 -29.38
C GLU A 67 5.52 19.86 -28.14
N LEU A 68 4.71 20.45 -27.28
CA LEU A 68 5.16 21.13 -26.04
C LEU A 68 5.62 20.16 -24.96
N LEU A 69 4.99 19.01 -24.82
CA LEU A 69 5.24 18.05 -23.73
C LEU A 69 6.12 16.87 -24.15
N PHE A 70 6.12 16.49 -25.42
CA PHE A 70 6.78 15.27 -25.91
C PHE A 70 7.80 15.52 -27.03
N GLY A 71 7.91 16.75 -27.53
CA GLY A 71 8.61 16.99 -28.79
C GLY A 71 7.92 16.26 -29.94
N SER A 72 8.54 16.22 -31.11
CA SER A 72 8.00 15.59 -32.32
C SER A 72 8.10 14.05 -32.35
N GLN A 73 8.10 13.38 -31.20
CA GLN A 73 8.14 11.91 -31.16
C GLN A 73 6.75 11.35 -31.37
N GLY A 74 6.48 10.89 -32.58
CA GLY A 74 5.25 10.18 -32.91
C GLY A 74 5.14 8.84 -32.16
N VAL A 75 3.91 8.28 -32.11
CA VAL A 75 3.64 6.93 -31.58
C VAL A 75 4.53 5.93 -32.32
N GLU A 76 5.53 5.37 -31.62
CA GLU A 76 6.48 4.42 -32.23
C GLU A 76 5.84 3.03 -32.41
N SER A 77 4.82 2.69 -31.63
CA SER A 77 4.18 1.37 -31.68
C SER A 77 2.69 1.46 -31.37
N ASP A 78 1.87 0.73 -32.13
CA ASP A 78 0.44 0.63 -31.88
C ASP A 78 0.11 -0.21 -30.62
N VAL A 79 1.08 -0.92 -30.04
CA VAL A 79 0.86 -1.87 -28.93
C VAL A 79 1.97 -1.76 -27.89
N LEU A 80 1.58 -1.47 -26.66
CA LEU A 80 2.40 -1.74 -25.48
C LEU A 80 2.45 -3.24 -25.25
N ASN A 81 3.63 -3.76 -24.95
CA ASN A 81 3.85 -5.16 -24.64
C ASN A 81 4.48 -5.32 -23.24
N MET A 82 3.91 -6.22 -22.43
CA MET A 82 4.50 -6.65 -21.16
C MET A 82 4.68 -8.17 -21.17
N ILE A 83 5.88 -8.62 -20.84
CA ILE A 83 6.24 -10.03 -20.79
C ILE A 83 6.77 -10.32 -19.39
N SER A 84 6.31 -11.40 -18.76
CA SER A 84 6.86 -11.86 -17.48
C SER A 84 7.28 -13.32 -17.55
N ALA A 85 8.32 -13.65 -16.77
CA ALA A 85 8.75 -15.00 -16.48
C ALA A 85 8.86 -15.17 -14.96
N ARG A 86 8.33 -16.29 -14.43
CA ARG A 86 8.30 -16.61 -13.01
C ARG A 86 8.77 -18.03 -12.76
N ALA A 87 9.42 -18.24 -11.61
CA ALA A 87 9.78 -19.56 -11.11
C ALA A 87 9.43 -19.65 -9.62
N ASN A 88 8.85 -20.78 -9.22
CA ASN A 88 8.48 -21.05 -7.83
C ASN A 88 9.09 -22.36 -7.38
N PHE A 89 9.59 -22.38 -6.16
CA PHE A 89 10.14 -23.55 -5.48
C PHE A 89 9.61 -23.60 -4.04
N GLU A 90 9.06 -24.73 -3.63
CA GLU A 90 8.66 -24.96 -2.24
C GLU A 90 9.10 -26.37 -1.80
N TYR A 91 9.81 -26.44 -0.67
CA TYR A 91 10.22 -27.71 -0.07
C TYR A 91 10.49 -27.57 1.42
N LYS A 92 9.90 -28.44 2.23
CA LYS A 92 10.12 -28.55 3.68
C LYS A 92 10.06 -27.21 4.44
N GLY A 93 9.10 -26.36 4.09
CA GLY A 93 8.89 -25.07 4.74
C GLY A 93 9.75 -23.93 4.19
N VAL A 94 10.61 -24.19 3.22
CA VAL A 94 11.30 -23.15 2.43
C VAL A 94 10.49 -22.88 1.18
N SER A 95 10.25 -21.60 0.86
CA SER A 95 9.68 -21.15 -0.40
C SER A 95 10.59 -20.11 -1.05
N LEU A 96 10.73 -20.18 -2.36
CA LEU A 96 11.45 -19.20 -3.18
C LEU A 96 10.60 -18.91 -4.41
N ARG A 97 10.34 -17.64 -4.66
CA ARG A 97 9.72 -17.17 -5.89
C ARG A 97 10.58 -16.09 -6.52
N GLY A 98 10.81 -16.20 -7.81
CA GLY A 98 11.44 -15.15 -8.61
C GLY A 98 10.53 -14.75 -9.76
N GLU A 99 10.46 -13.45 -10.05
CA GLU A 99 9.73 -12.89 -11.19
C GLU A 99 10.56 -11.81 -11.88
N TYR A 100 10.59 -11.88 -13.19
CA TYR A 100 11.10 -10.81 -14.04
C TYR A 100 10.01 -10.35 -14.98
N VAL A 101 9.79 -9.05 -15.07
CA VAL A 101 8.83 -8.41 -15.98
C VAL A 101 9.55 -7.42 -16.85
N GLN A 102 9.25 -7.41 -18.14
CA GLN A 102 9.73 -6.43 -19.11
C GLN A 102 8.55 -5.71 -19.75
N LYS A 103 8.53 -4.38 -19.67
CA LYS A 103 7.62 -3.49 -20.39
C LYS A 103 8.34 -2.95 -21.64
N LEU A 104 7.66 -2.92 -22.77
CA LEU A 104 8.19 -2.44 -24.06
C LEU A 104 7.14 -1.58 -24.76
N ASN A 105 7.60 -0.52 -25.42
CA ASN A 105 6.80 0.32 -26.32
C ASN A 105 5.59 0.96 -25.64
N ASP A 106 5.78 1.57 -24.48
CA ASP A 106 4.73 2.33 -23.78
C ASP A 106 4.78 3.78 -24.26
N ASP A 107 3.87 4.17 -25.16
CA ASP A 107 3.77 5.54 -25.68
C ASP A 107 2.85 6.41 -24.79
N ILE A 108 2.14 5.80 -23.83
CA ILE A 108 1.32 6.49 -22.81
C ILE A 108 2.07 6.47 -21.48
N TYR A 109 3.20 7.09 -21.41
CA TYR A 109 4.04 7.16 -20.22
C TYR A 109 4.11 8.58 -19.65
N ASN A 110 4.70 8.73 -18.47
CA ASN A 110 4.98 10.05 -17.94
C ASN A 110 6.14 10.69 -18.73
N PRO A 111 5.88 11.77 -19.49
CA PRO A 111 6.91 12.38 -20.35
C PRO A 111 8.11 12.91 -19.59
N ALA A 112 7.93 13.25 -18.31
CA ALA A 112 9.04 13.70 -17.46
C ALA A 112 10.08 12.60 -17.18
N LEU A 113 9.74 11.32 -17.44
CA LEU A 113 10.58 10.17 -17.07
C LEU A 113 11.17 9.41 -18.27
N ASP A 114 10.82 9.77 -19.50
CA ASP A 114 11.24 9.07 -20.73
C ASP A 114 11.14 7.52 -20.62
N ALA A 115 9.94 7.05 -20.27
CA ALA A 115 9.71 5.73 -19.70
C ALA A 115 9.01 4.74 -20.62
N ALA A 116 9.33 4.76 -21.94
CA ALA A 116 8.77 3.81 -22.93
C ALA A 116 9.10 2.33 -22.62
N LYS A 117 10.20 2.09 -21.93
CA LYS A 117 10.63 0.75 -21.50
C LYS A 117 10.76 0.71 -19.98
N GLY A 118 10.40 -0.43 -19.42
CA GLY A 118 10.52 -0.63 -17.97
C GLY A 118 10.75 -2.09 -17.61
N ASN A 119 11.21 -2.34 -16.40
CA ASN A 119 11.43 -3.69 -15.90
C ASN A 119 11.17 -3.83 -14.40
N VAL A 120 10.86 -5.05 -13.97
CA VAL A 120 10.77 -5.44 -12.56
C VAL A 120 11.55 -6.72 -12.32
N ILE A 121 12.28 -6.74 -11.22
CA ILE A 121 12.79 -7.95 -10.60
C ILE A 121 12.13 -8.04 -9.21
N ASN A 122 11.47 -9.16 -8.93
CA ASN A 122 10.91 -9.46 -7.62
C ASN A 122 11.40 -10.84 -7.15
N ILE A 123 11.90 -10.92 -5.92
CA ILE A 123 12.37 -12.16 -5.30
C ILE A 123 11.74 -12.28 -3.93
N ASP A 124 10.98 -13.34 -3.71
CA ASP A 124 10.34 -13.66 -2.44
C ASP A 124 10.97 -14.90 -1.84
N LEU A 125 11.41 -14.81 -0.59
CA LEU A 125 11.91 -15.91 0.22
C LEU A 125 10.97 -16.12 1.39
N GLY A 126 10.63 -17.35 1.69
CA GLY A 126 9.85 -17.74 2.85
C GLY A 126 10.47 -18.92 3.58
N TYR A 127 10.38 -18.90 4.89
CA TYR A 127 10.77 -20.00 5.75
C TYR A 127 9.78 -20.21 6.88
N ASN A 128 9.23 -21.41 6.99
CA ASN A 128 8.29 -21.79 8.03
C ASN A 128 8.79 -23.03 8.75
N TYR A 129 9.05 -22.93 10.05
CA TYR A 129 9.44 -24.06 10.86
C TYR A 129 8.82 -23.99 12.26
N LYS A 130 7.94 -24.94 12.57
CA LYS A 130 7.25 -25.04 13.86
C LYS A 130 6.52 -23.76 14.27
N ARG A 131 7.18 -22.92 15.09
CA ARG A 131 6.62 -21.71 15.70
C ARG A 131 7.23 -20.44 15.13
N PHE A 132 8.15 -20.58 14.21
CA PHE A 132 8.87 -19.49 13.56
C PHE A 132 8.47 -19.41 12.09
N SER A 133 8.20 -18.20 11.63
CA SER A 133 7.99 -17.87 10.24
C SER A 133 8.83 -16.65 9.89
N ALA A 134 9.49 -16.69 8.77
CA ALA A 134 10.23 -15.56 8.20
C ALA A 134 9.90 -15.40 6.73
N SER A 135 9.75 -14.19 6.27
CA SER A 135 9.72 -13.87 4.85
C SER A 135 10.60 -12.68 4.54
N ALA A 136 11.17 -12.66 3.35
CA ALA A 136 11.93 -11.55 2.81
C ALA A 136 11.55 -11.36 1.35
N THR A 137 11.27 -10.13 0.96
CA THR A 137 11.01 -9.75 -0.42
C THR A 137 12.00 -8.68 -0.84
N PHE A 138 12.65 -8.89 -1.95
CA PHE A 138 13.45 -7.89 -2.66
C PHE A 138 12.74 -7.49 -3.94
N ARG A 139 12.69 -6.19 -4.23
CA ARG A 139 12.17 -5.69 -5.49
C ARG A 139 13.00 -4.54 -6.03
N ARG A 140 13.28 -4.59 -7.33
CA ARG A 140 13.73 -3.48 -8.13
C ARG A 140 12.72 -3.28 -9.25
N GLN A 141 12.20 -2.08 -9.39
CA GLN A 141 11.30 -1.72 -10.48
C GLN A 141 11.72 -0.39 -11.10
N GLU A 142 11.59 -0.30 -12.41
CA GLU A 142 11.94 0.89 -13.18
C GLU A 142 10.90 1.11 -14.27
N ASN A 143 10.40 2.34 -14.39
CA ASN A 143 9.52 2.81 -15.46
C ASN A 143 8.31 1.90 -15.72
N MET A 144 7.73 1.30 -14.68
CA MET A 144 6.62 0.34 -14.84
C MET A 144 5.25 0.99 -14.84
N THR A 145 5.14 2.23 -14.40
CA THR A 145 3.86 2.95 -14.41
C THR A 145 3.35 3.10 -15.84
N THR A 146 2.11 2.74 -16.08
CA THR A 146 1.42 2.91 -17.36
C THR A 146 -0.03 3.32 -17.15
N PHE A 147 -0.60 4.05 -18.11
CA PHE A 147 -1.89 4.68 -17.99
C PHE A 147 -2.91 4.11 -19.00
N ILE A 148 -4.20 4.28 -18.73
CA ILE A 148 -5.28 3.87 -19.64
C ILE A 148 -5.25 4.68 -20.93
N ASP A 149 -5.20 5.99 -20.78
CA ASP A 149 -5.15 6.98 -21.84
C ASP A 149 -4.20 8.10 -21.44
N PHE A 150 -3.68 8.84 -22.41
CA PHE A 150 -2.96 10.06 -22.14
C PHE A 150 -3.91 11.09 -21.52
N ARG A 151 -3.53 11.63 -20.36
CA ARG A 151 -4.25 12.74 -19.73
C ARG A 151 -3.27 13.75 -19.17
N PRO A 152 -3.58 15.05 -19.28
CA PRO A 152 -2.75 16.10 -18.70
C PRO A 152 -2.56 15.92 -17.20
N LEU A 153 -1.41 16.36 -16.72
CA LEU A 153 -1.01 16.40 -15.32
C LEU A 153 -2.15 16.88 -14.39
N GLY A 154 -2.44 16.13 -13.33
CA GLY A 154 -3.37 16.53 -12.27
C GLY A 154 -4.62 15.69 -12.09
N ILE A 155 -4.91 14.73 -12.97
CA ILE A 155 -6.03 13.81 -12.75
C ILE A 155 -5.48 12.54 -12.09
N GLY A 156 -5.68 12.45 -10.79
CA GLY A 156 -5.11 11.45 -9.90
C GLY A 156 -5.25 10.00 -10.33
N GLY A 157 -4.50 9.16 -9.66
CA GLY A 157 -4.24 7.71 -9.77
C GLY A 157 -5.23 6.72 -10.40
N GLY A 158 -6.46 7.14 -10.72
CA GLY A 158 -7.46 6.27 -11.36
C GLY A 158 -7.20 5.92 -12.83
N ASN A 159 -6.25 6.61 -13.45
CA ASN A 159 -5.86 6.35 -14.85
C ASN A 159 -4.75 5.28 -14.96
N THR A 160 -4.10 4.92 -13.86
CA THR A 160 -3.04 3.91 -13.85
C THR A 160 -3.65 2.50 -13.93
N ILE A 161 -3.16 1.66 -14.83
CA ILE A 161 -3.65 0.30 -15.04
C ILE A 161 -2.74 -0.80 -14.50
N ASN A 162 -1.48 -0.53 -14.29
CA ASN A 162 -0.59 -1.50 -13.67
C ASN A 162 -0.65 -1.38 -12.15
N TYR A 163 -0.61 -2.53 -11.50
CA TYR A 163 -0.67 -2.64 -10.07
C TYR A 163 0.61 -3.31 -9.54
N ILE A 164 1.39 -2.55 -8.79
CA ILE A 164 2.57 -3.06 -8.10
C ILE A 164 2.39 -2.77 -6.62
N PRO A 165 2.14 -3.81 -5.78
CA PRO A 165 1.86 -3.61 -4.36
C PRO A 165 3.08 -3.03 -3.66
N LEU A 166 2.84 -2.10 -2.74
CA LEU A 166 3.89 -1.57 -1.87
C LEU A 166 4.37 -2.67 -0.90
N LEU A 167 5.68 -2.79 -0.74
CA LEU A 167 6.31 -3.73 0.18
C LEU A 167 6.59 -3.03 1.52
N THR A 168 5.53 -2.56 2.17
CA THR A 168 5.57 -2.01 3.52
C THR A 168 4.46 -2.64 4.33
N ARG A 169 4.62 -2.66 5.65
CA ARG A 169 3.59 -3.18 6.52
C ARG A 169 2.30 -2.36 6.37
N GLN A 170 1.19 -3.05 6.11
CA GLN A 170 -0.14 -2.44 6.19
C GLN A 170 -0.62 -2.46 7.64
N HIS A 171 -0.78 -1.27 8.22
CA HIS A 171 -1.24 -1.12 9.59
C HIS A 171 -2.76 -1.08 9.68
N THR A 172 -3.30 -1.62 10.77
CA THR A 172 -4.71 -1.47 11.13
C THR A 172 -4.95 -0.26 12.03
N TYR A 173 -3.90 0.29 12.62
CA TYR A 173 -3.94 1.44 13.52
C TYR A 173 -3.84 2.74 12.75
N SER A 174 -4.70 3.70 13.11
CA SER A 174 -4.87 4.94 12.34
C SER A 174 -3.62 5.81 12.28
N LEU A 175 -2.91 5.99 13.40
CA LEU A 175 -1.71 6.82 13.44
C LEU A 175 -0.53 6.17 12.72
N ALA A 176 -0.43 4.85 12.70
CA ALA A 176 0.60 4.15 11.95
C ALA A 176 0.39 4.23 10.42
N ASN A 177 -0.81 4.57 9.98
CA ASN A 177 -1.17 4.83 8.58
C ASN A 177 -1.30 6.32 8.25
N LEU A 178 -0.90 7.21 9.15
CA LEU A 178 -1.10 8.65 8.94
C LEU A 178 -0.30 9.14 7.73
N ASN A 179 0.94 8.69 7.62
CA ASN A 179 1.89 9.02 6.55
C ASN A 179 2.32 7.73 5.81
N PRO A 180 1.48 7.20 4.91
CA PRO A 180 1.79 5.95 4.23
C PRO A 180 2.86 6.14 3.15
N TYR A 181 3.68 5.11 2.92
CA TYR A 181 4.56 5.08 1.77
C TYR A 181 3.75 5.01 0.46
N ARG A 182 4.05 5.88 -0.48
CA ARG A 182 3.33 6.02 -1.76
C ARG A 182 4.04 5.38 -2.94
N GLY A 183 5.30 4.98 -2.77
CA GLY A 183 6.16 4.44 -3.83
C GLY A 183 6.91 5.53 -4.59
N ALA A 184 8.22 5.38 -4.69
CA ALA A 184 9.07 6.33 -5.42
C ALA A 184 8.96 6.19 -6.94
N SER A 185 8.60 5.00 -7.43
CA SER A 185 8.59 4.68 -8.87
C SER A 185 7.69 5.59 -9.72
N VAL A 186 6.62 6.14 -9.12
CA VAL A 186 5.69 7.02 -9.83
C VAL A 186 6.32 8.37 -10.17
N HIS A 187 7.30 8.82 -9.38
CA HIS A 187 7.84 10.17 -9.47
C HIS A 187 9.28 10.21 -9.95
N THR A 188 10.06 9.18 -9.60
CA THR A 188 11.48 9.10 -9.90
C THR A 188 11.82 8.10 -11.01
N GLY A 189 10.79 7.46 -11.58
CA GLY A 189 10.95 6.43 -12.59
C GLY A 189 11.31 5.05 -12.04
N GLY A 190 11.82 4.96 -10.81
CA GLY A 190 12.20 3.67 -10.26
C GLY A 190 12.44 3.64 -8.76
N GLU A 191 12.36 2.44 -8.21
CA GLU A 191 12.69 2.16 -6.81
C GLU A 191 13.37 0.79 -6.67
N VAL A 192 14.25 0.69 -5.68
CA VAL A 192 14.88 -0.56 -5.25
C VAL A 192 14.80 -0.67 -3.74
N GLY A 193 14.44 -1.84 -3.25
CA GLY A 193 14.32 -2.07 -1.83
C GLY A 193 13.71 -3.41 -1.50
N GLY A 194 13.21 -3.54 -0.29
CA GLY A 194 12.59 -4.77 0.16
C GLY A 194 12.02 -4.69 1.55
N GLN A 195 11.47 -5.82 1.96
CA GLN A 195 10.82 -6.02 3.24
C GLN A 195 11.28 -7.34 3.84
N ILE A 196 11.48 -7.35 5.15
CA ILE A 196 11.70 -8.55 5.96
C ILE A 196 10.60 -8.62 7.01
N ASP A 197 10.03 -9.80 7.18
CA ASP A 197 8.96 -10.06 8.13
C ASP A 197 9.29 -11.31 8.96
N LEU A 198 9.25 -11.18 10.28
CA LEU A 198 9.62 -12.22 11.22
C LEU A 198 8.48 -12.44 12.21
N TYR A 199 8.05 -13.66 12.37
CA TYR A 199 7.00 -14.04 13.31
C TYR A 199 7.43 -15.20 14.18
N TYR A 200 7.18 -15.10 15.50
CA TYR A 200 7.46 -16.15 16.47
C TYR A 200 6.33 -16.32 17.47
N SER A 201 5.83 -17.54 17.65
CA SER A 201 4.73 -17.85 18.57
C SER A 201 5.17 -18.76 19.71
N LEU A 202 5.08 -18.25 20.95
CA LEU A 202 5.26 -19.02 22.17
C LEU A 202 3.93 -19.45 22.74
N ARG A 203 3.61 -20.73 22.68
CA ARG A 203 2.36 -21.29 23.22
C ARG A 203 2.67 -22.21 24.39
N ASN A 204 1.89 -22.06 25.47
CA ASN A 204 1.98 -22.98 26.61
C ASN A 204 1.34 -24.33 26.19
N PRO A 205 2.06 -25.46 26.22
CA PRO A 205 1.51 -26.75 25.82
C PRO A 205 0.38 -27.24 26.74
N LYS A 206 0.41 -26.83 28.02
CA LYS A 206 -0.60 -27.22 29.02
C LYS A 206 -1.84 -26.32 29.05
N VAL A 207 -1.71 -25.04 28.64
CA VAL A 207 -2.77 -24.06 28.67
C VAL A 207 -2.84 -23.36 27.33
N ARG A 208 -3.65 -23.91 26.39
CA ARG A 208 -3.78 -23.39 25.02
C ARG A 208 -4.28 -21.93 24.94
N SER A 209 -4.94 -21.44 26.00
CA SER A 209 -5.44 -20.05 26.07
C SER A 209 -4.38 -19.05 26.52
N LYS A 210 -3.11 -19.45 26.69
CA LYS A 210 -2.01 -18.55 27.05
C LYS A 210 -0.92 -18.65 25.99
N TYR A 211 -0.67 -17.53 25.31
CA TYR A 211 0.39 -17.46 24.30
C TYR A 211 0.99 -16.06 24.23
N TRP A 212 2.18 -15.98 23.63
CA TRP A 212 2.82 -14.79 23.16
C TRP A 212 3.06 -14.92 21.65
N ASN A 213 2.73 -13.90 20.90
CA ASN A 213 3.13 -13.75 19.52
C ASN A 213 4.03 -12.52 19.42
N PHE A 214 5.17 -12.68 18.77
CA PHE A 214 6.13 -11.63 18.48
C PHE A 214 6.16 -11.47 16.98
N HIS A 215 6.11 -10.25 16.51
CA HIS A 215 6.21 -9.91 15.12
C HIS A 215 7.16 -8.73 14.95
N ALA A 216 8.10 -8.86 14.03
CA ALA A 216 9.01 -7.79 13.64
C ALA A 216 9.01 -7.65 12.13
N ASN A 217 8.90 -6.43 11.64
CA ASN A 217 8.87 -6.10 10.23
C ASN A 217 9.86 -4.95 9.97
N PHE A 218 10.57 -5.02 8.86
CA PHE A 218 11.47 -3.97 8.40
C PHE A 218 11.34 -3.80 6.90
N SER A 219 11.18 -2.56 6.44
CA SER A 219 11.16 -2.21 5.02
C SER A 219 12.11 -1.04 4.74
N MET A 220 12.75 -1.06 3.58
CA MET A 220 13.59 0.03 3.11
C MET A 220 13.51 0.16 1.60
N PHE A 221 13.38 1.40 1.11
CA PHE A 221 13.33 1.72 -0.31
C PHE A 221 14.19 2.92 -0.63
N ASN A 222 14.87 2.83 -1.77
CA ASN A 222 15.66 3.89 -2.37
C ASN A 222 15.18 4.17 -3.81
N THR A 223 15.44 5.37 -4.32
CA THR A 223 15.37 5.64 -5.75
C THR A 223 16.47 4.85 -6.48
N ILE A 224 16.33 4.69 -7.79
CA ILE A 224 17.39 4.09 -8.62
C ILE A 224 18.42 5.15 -8.97
N ASP A 225 19.71 4.84 -8.77
CA ASP A 225 20.84 5.64 -9.19
C ASP A 225 21.52 4.97 -10.39
N HIS A 226 21.53 5.65 -11.54
CA HIS A 226 22.14 5.16 -12.77
C HIS A 226 23.68 5.07 -12.72
N ASN A 227 24.30 5.58 -11.65
CA ASN A 227 25.76 5.44 -11.42
C ASN A 227 26.11 4.18 -10.61
N SER A 228 25.15 3.58 -9.91
CA SER A 228 25.35 2.38 -9.09
C SER A 228 24.75 1.16 -9.80
N LYS A 229 25.59 0.22 -10.25
CA LYS A 229 25.15 -0.92 -11.08
C LYS A 229 25.46 -2.25 -10.42
N LEU A 230 24.50 -3.16 -10.45
CA LEU A 230 24.67 -4.57 -10.16
C LEU A 230 24.30 -5.38 -11.41
N MET A 231 25.21 -6.20 -11.91
CA MET A 231 25.02 -6.99 -13.14
C MET A 231 24.53 -6.16 -14.34
N GLY A 232 24.99 -4.90 -14.44
CA GLY A 232 24.59 -3.98 -15.50
C GLY A 232 23.28 -3.24 -15.28
N MET A 233 22.59 -3.48 -14.16
CA MET A 233 21.35 -2.78 -13.77
C MET A 233 21.64 -1.70 -12.74
N ASP A 234 20.95 -0.57 -12.87
CA ASP A 234 21.00 0.50 -11.88
C ASP A 234 20.31 0.06 -10.59
N MET A 235 20.95 0.25 -9.46
CA MET A 235 20.49 -0.36 -8.22
C MET A 235 20.05 0.62 -7.15
N GLU A 236 20.85 1.62 -6.85
CA GLU A 236 20.69 2.38 -5.63
C GLU A 236 20.81 3.88 -5.87
N GLY A 237 19.99 4.62 -5.19
CA GLY A 237 20.01 6.06 -5.16
C GLY A 237 19.65 6.60 -3.77
N ARG A 238 18.97 7.74 -3.73
CA ARG A 238 18.57 8.40 -2.51
C ARG A 238 17.54 7.55 -1.73
N ASN A 239 17.74 7.39 -0.42
CA ASN A 239 16.79 6.67 0.42
C ASN A 239 15.45 7.45 0.52
N VAL A 240 14.35 6.76 0.26
CA VAL A 240 13.00 7.34 0.23
C VAL A 240 12.20 6.96 1.47
N TRP A 241 12.37 5.73 1.93
CA TRP A 241 11.55 5.16 3.00
C TRP A 241 12.32 4.16 3.84
N ILE A 242 12.15 4.25 5.15
CA ILE A 242 12.51 3.22 6.11
C ILE A 242 11.34 3.04 7.07
N ASP A 243 10.98 1.80 7.33
CA ASP A 243 9.90 1.42 8.23
C ASP A 243 10.36 0.23 9.08
N PHE A 244 10.27 0.38 10.40
CA PHE A 244 10.53 -0.68 11.35
C PHE A 244 9.34 -0.82 12.29
N ASN A 245 8.82 -2.03 12.41
CA ASN A 245 7.69 -2.34 13.26
C ASN A 245 8.00 -3.51 14.17
N PHE A 246 7.62 -3.40 15.43
CA PHE A 246 7.69 -4.49 16.38
C PHE A 246 6.39 -4.54 17.18
N ASP A 247 5.72 -5.69 17.18
CA ASP A 247 4.54 -5.90 18.00
C ASP A 247 4.59 -7.19 18.81
N VAL A 248 3.97 -7.11 19.97
CA VAL A 248 3.84 -8.21 20.91
C VAL A 248 2.36 -8.37 21.26
N GLU A 249 1.79 -9.50 20.89
CA GLU A 249 0.46 -9.89 21.32
C GLU A 249 0.54 -10.92 22.44
N ARG A 250 -0.19 -10.71 23.53
CA ARG A 250 -0.29 -11.64 24.64
C ARG A 250 -1.73 -12.00 24.97
N GLN A 251 -2.04 -13.28 24.93
CA GLN A 251 -3.24 -13.82 25.52
C GLN A 251 -2.97 -14.25 26.96
N TRP A 252 -3.48 -13.49 27.93
CA TRP A 252 -3.26 -13.74 29.36
C TRP A 252 -4.10 -14.89 29.87
N ASN A 253 -5.35 -14.93 29.44
CA ASN A 253 -6.32 -15.97 29.79
C ASN A 253 -7.43 -15.98 28.72
N LYS A 254 -8.53 -16.68 28.95
CA LYS A 254 -9.66 -16.77 27.99
C LYS A 254 -10.35 -15.43 27.75
N SER A 255 -10.22 -14.48 28.68
CA SER A 255 -10.94 -13.19 28.66
C SER A 255 -10.09 -12.00 28.27
N VAL A 256 -8.78 -11.99 28.54
CA VAL A 256 -7.92 -10.82 28.35
C VAL A 256 -6.84 -11.10 27.33
N LYS A 257 -6.78 -10.23 26.32
CA LYS A 257 -5.73 -10.15 25.31
C LYS A 257 -5.18 -8.72 25.25
N THR A 258 -3.88 -8.57 25.14
CA THR A 258 -3.21 -7.28 24.95
C THR A 258 -2.30 -7.33 23.75
N THR A 259 -2.22 -6.22 23.03
CA THR A 259 -1.23 -5.99 21.97
C THR A 259 -0.51 -4.68 22.25
N PHE A 260 0.79 -4.70 22.12
CA PHE A 260 1.63 -3.52 22.09
C PHE A 260 2.35 -3.46 20.76
N LEU A 261 2.36 -2.30 20.11
CA LEU A 261 3.08 -2.07 18.87
C LEU A 261 3.95 -0.82 19.02
N TYR A 262 5.18 -0.92 18.55
CA TYR A 262 6.04 0.20 18.26
C TYR A 262 6.33 0.22 16.76
N SER A 263 6.19 1.39 16.13
CA SER A 263 6.55 1.61 14.73
C SER A 263 7.45 2.84 14.63
N PHE A 264 8.52 2.71 13.85
CA PHE A 264 9.40 3.79 13.45
C PHE A 264 9.29 3.95 11.95
N GLN A 265 9.07 5.18 11.46
CA GLN A 265 9.01 5.52 10.05
C GLN A 265 9.93 6.69 9.77
N ARG A 266 10.67 6.62 8.66
CA ARG A 266 11.45 7.73 8.12
C ARG A 266 11.19 7.84 6.63
N TRP A 267 10.88 9.01 6.16
CA TRP A 267 10.61 9.24 4.73
C TRP A 267 11.26 10.52 4.24
N ASP A 268 11.45 10.56 2.93
CA ASP A 268 11.85 11.75 2.20
C ASP A 268 10.59 12.54 1.82
N GLU A 269 10.45 13.77 2.35
CA GLU A 269 9.29 14.62 2.13
C GLU A 269 9.08 14.98 0.67
N GLU A 270 10.15 15.34 -0.03
CA GLU A 270 10.09 15.74 -1.43
C GLU A 270 9.53 14.61 -2.31
N ILE A 271 10.00 13.38 -2.09
CA ILE A 271 9.62 12.24 -2.94
C ILE A 271 8.30 11.62 -2.49
N ASN A 272 8.08 11.48 -1.20
CA ASN A 272 6.90 10.77 -0.70
C ASN A 272 5.64 11.64 -0.65
N HIS A 273 5.76 12.93 -0.33
CA HIS A 273 4.60 13.81 -0.12
C HIS A 273 4.44 14.92 -1.15
N PHE A 274 5.45 15.29 -1.91
CA PHE A 274 5.47 16.42 -2.88
C PHE A 274 5.29 17.81 -2.28
N ASP A 275 5.28 17.93 -0.98
CA ASP A 275 4.90 19.15 -0.31
C ASP A 275 6.09 20.03 0.04
N SER A 276 7.31 19.51 -0.11
CA SER A 276 8.54 20.25 0.19
C SER A 276 9.44 20.41 -1.05
N PRO A 277 9.85 21.62 -1.39
CA PRO A 277 10.78 21.85 -2.50
C PRO A 277 12.24 21.51 -2.15
N THR A 278 12.51 21.07 -0.93
CA THR A 278 13.88 20.75 -0.46
C THR A 278 13.92 19.33 0.11
N ALA A 279 15.01 18.62 -0.18
CA ALA A 279 15.26 17.31 0.41
C ALA A 279 15.24 17.39 1.94
N HIS A 280 14.19 16.87 2.54
CA HIS A 280 13.99 16.87 3.99
C HIS A 280 13.53 15.48 4.42
N TYR A 281 14.18 14.93 5.45
CA TYR A 281 13.80 13.66 6.04
C TYR A 281 12.96 13.89 7.28
N CYS A 282 11.75 13.37 7.28
CA CYS A 282 10.89 13.29 8.45
C CYS A 282 10.99 11.95 9.14
N ARG A 283 10.89 11.95 10.48
CA ARG A 283 10.86 10.75 11.30
C ARG A 283 9.61 10.76 12.16
N SER A 284 9.05 9.56 12.35
CA SER A 284 7.93 9.36 13.27
C SER A 284 8.16 8.14 14.15
N HIS A 285 7.73 8.25 15.40
CA HIS A 285 7.66 7.16 16.34
C HIS A 285 6.22 6.98 16.78
N ILE A 286 5.68 5.78 16.60
CA ILE A 286 4.29 5.46 16.88
C ILE A 286 4.24 4.36 17.93
N PHE A 287 3.43 4.58 18.97
CA PHE A 287 3.21 3.64 20.05
C PHE A 287 1.72 3.30 20.12
N VAL A 288 1.40 2.02 20.17
CA VAL A 288 0.01 1.54 20.26
C VAL A 288 -0.13 0.55 21.41
N GLY A 289 -1.13 0.77 22.24
CA GLY A 289 -1.61 -0.19 23.22
C GLY A 289 -3.05 -0.58 22.93
N ASP A 290 -3.31 -1.88 22.82
CA ASP A 290 -4.63 -2.44 22.54
C ASP A 290 -4.95 -3.51 23.61
N VAL A 291 -6.13 -3.41 24.19
CA VAL A 291 -6.62 -4.35 25.21
C VAL A 291 -8.02 -4.82 24.83
N THR A 292 -8.17 -6.12 24.63
CA THR A 292 -9.47 -6.76 24.45
C THR A 292 -9.86 -7.52 25.71
N TYR A 293 -11.03 -7.20 26.26
CA TYR A 293 -11.62 -7.86 27.42
C TYR A 293 -12.95 -8.52 27.07
N LYS A 294 -13.00 -9.85 27.16
CA LYS A 294 -14.23 -10.64 27.01
C LYS A 294 -14.92 -10.75 28.35
N ILE A 295 -16.02 -10.00 28.53
CA ILE A 295 -16.85 -10.03 29.74
C ILE A 295 -17.51 -11.41 29.90
N ASN A 296 -18.03 -11.94 28.78
CA ASN A 296 -18.60 -13.27 28.68
C ASN A 296 -18.58 -13.77 27.23
N LYS A 297 -19.31 -14.85 26.91
CA LYS A 297 -19.34 -15.44 25.56
C LYS A 297 -19.96 -14.51 24.50
N LYS A 298 -20.77 -13.53 24.90
CA LYS A 298 -21.49 -12.65 23.98
C LYS A 298 -20.97 -11.21 24.01
N HIS A 299 -20.35 -10.76 25.09
CA HIS A 299 -19.96 -9.38 25.30
C HIS A 299 -18.45 -9.22 25.40
N SER A 300 -17.89 -8.31 24.62
CA SER A 300 -16.47 -7.92 24.73
C SER A 300 -16.30 -6.42 24.54
N LEU A 301 -15.28 -5.89 25.20
CA LEU A 301 -14.81 -4.51 25.08
C LEU A 301 -13.39 -4.53 24.54
N ARG A 302 -13.08 -3.58 23.66
CA ARG A 302 -11.73 -3.30 23.18
C ARG A 302 -11.42 -1.83 23.43
N PHE A 303 -10.25 -1.58 24.02
CA PHE A 303 -9.67 -0.26 24.20
C PHE A 303 -8.37 -0.20 23.44
N GLU A 304 -8.24 0.84 22.65
CA GLU A 304 -7.04 1.13 21.88
C GLU A 304 -6.62 2.56 22.18
N ALA A 305 -5.33 2.76 22.45
CA ALA A 305 -4.72 4.07 22.59
C ALA A 305 -3.47 4.12 21.74
N GLN A 306 -3.26 5.23 21.04
CA GLN A 306 -2.14 5.46 20.15
C GLN A 306 -1.52 6.82 20.43
N TYR A 307 -0.21 6.91 20.30
CA TYR A 307 0.55 8.15 20.33
C TYR A 307 1.56 8.14 19.19
N LEU A 308 1.61 9.22 18.44
CA LEU A 308 2.58 9.47 17.40
C LEU A 308 3.32 10.76 17.72
N THR A 309 4.65 10.71 17.68
CA THR A 309 5.50 11.90 17.64
C THR A 309 6.20 11.94 16.29
N SER A 310 6.21 13.09 15.64
CA SER A 310 6.70 13.25 14.27
C SER A 310 7.44 14.58 14.08
N GLU A 311 8.48 14.54 13.23
CA GLU A 311 9.17 15.73 12.73
C GLU A 311 8.42 16.37 11.53
N ASP A 312 7.31 15.78 11.10
CA ASP A 312 6.44 16.29 10.04
C ASP A 312 5.74 17.60 10.47
N TYR A 313 5.32 18.40 9.50
CA TYR A 313 4.61 19.69 9.75
C TYR A 313 3.31 19.55 10.57
N GLU A 314 2.69 18.37 10.58
CA GLU A 314 1.52 18.08 11.42
C GLU A 314 1.88 17.72 12.87
N GLY A 315 3.16 17.35 13.15
CA GLY A 315 3.69 17.08 14.47
C GLY A 315 3.03 15.91 15.20
N ASP A 316 2.73 16.11 16.48
CA ASP A 316 2.29 15.06 17.40
C ASP A 316 0.79 14.79 17.36
N TRP A 317 0.43 13.50 17.50
CA TRP A 317 -0.95 13.03 17.49
C TRP A 317 -1.25 12.04 18.60
N VAL A 318 -2.47 12.09 19.09
CA VAL A 318 -3.04 11.08 19.99
C VAL A 318 -4.31 10.51 19.36
N ALA A 319 -4.51 9.20 19.46
CA ALA A 319 -5.77 8.59 19.05
C ALA A 319 -6.25 7.57 20.09
N ALA A 320 -7.55 7.43 20.21
CA ALA A 320 -8.17 6.43 21.06
C ALA A 320 -9.41 5.84 20.39
N THR A 321 -9.64 4.55 20.62
CA THR A 321 -10.83 3.84 20.14
C THR A 321 -11.38 2.97 21.26
N VAL A 322 -12.68 3.03 21.45
CA VAL A 322 -13.44 2.11 22.32
C VAL A 322 -14.44 1.36 21.47
N GLU A 323 -14.40 0.05 21.51
CA GLU A 323 -15.31 -0.82 20.78
C GLU A 323 -16.02 -1.78 21.73
N TYR A 324 -17.34 -1.89 21.57
CA TYR A 324 -18.17 -2.86 22.27
C TYR A 324 -18.81 -3.81 21.29
N ASN A 325 -18.57 -5.11 21.48
CA ASN A 325 -19.14 -6.17 20.66
C ASN A 325 -20.19 -6.96 21.42
N PHE A 326 -21.34 -7.11 20.79
CA PHE A 326 -22.41 -8.01 21.21
C PHE A 326 -22.58 -9.12 20.17
N ALA A 327 -21.84 -10.20 20.41
CA ALA A 327 -21.79 -11.33 19.50
C ALA A 327 -23.13 -12.10 19.44
N PRO A 328 -23.49 -12.64 18.26
CA PRO A 328 -22.71 -12.59 17.01
C PRO A 328 -23.05 -11.41 16.10
N LYS A 329 -23.97 -10.52 16.48
CA LYS A 329 -24.67 -9.65 15.53
C LYS A 329 -24.22 -8.19 15.52
N PHE A 330 -23.86 -7.62 16.67
CA PHE A 330 -23.66 -6.17 16.78
C PHE A 330 -22.23 -5.82 17.23
N SER A 331 -21.71 -4.74 16.65
CA SER A 331 -20.51 -4.03 17.12
C SER A 331 -20.78 -2.53 17.10
N PHE A 332 -20.32 -1.82 18.13
CA PHE A 332 -20.39 -0.36 18.24
C PHE A 332 -19.02 0.18 18.59
N TYR A 333 -18.64 1.32 18.01
CA TYR A 333 -17.37 1.95 18.34
C TYR A 333 -17.46 3.49 18.36
N VAL A 334 -16.56 4.06 19.13
CA VAL A 334 -16.27 5.48 19.17
C VAL A 334 -14.77 5.62 19.06
N SER A 335 -14.30 6.47 18.17
CA SER A 335 -12.90 6.80 18.01
C SER A 335 -12.70 8.30 17.86
N ASP A 336 -11.53 8.76 18.30
CA ASP A 336 -11.08 10.13 18.09
C ASP A 336 -9.57 10.13 17.79
N MET A 337 -9.17 10.95 16.82
CA MET A 337 -7.78 11.29 16.54
C MET A 337 -7.63 12.80 16.75
N TRP A 338 -6.70 13.17 17.56
CA TRP A 338 -6.43 14.54 17.91
C TRP A 338 -4.99 14.92 17.57
N ASN A 339 -4.84 15.96 16.74
CA ASN A 339 -3.55 16.60 16.55
C ASN A 339 -3.27 17.48 17.79
N CYS A 340 -2.22 17.14 18.52
CA CYS A 340 -1.85 17.78 19.78
C CYS A 340 -0.53 18.57 19.69
N GLU A 341 -0.04 18.84 18.48
CA GLU A 341 1.19 19.62 18.29
C GLU A 341 1.09 20.98 18.98
N LYS A 342 2.09 21.26 19.80
CA LYS A 342 2.25 22.59 20.42
C LYS A 342 3.14 23.44 19.52
N MET A 343 2.59 24.53 19.03
CA MET A 343 3.37 25.47 18.26
C MET A 343 4.55 26.03 19.07
N GLN A 344 5.74 25.87 18.52
CA GLN A 344 6.86 26.76 18.83
C GLN A 344 6.81 27.92 17.84
N ASP A 345 7.11 29.14 18.30
CA ASP A 345 7.13 30.35 17.47
C ASP A 345 7.93 30.10 16.17
N GLY A 346 7.24 30.09 15.03
CA GLY A 346 7.81 29.92 13.71
C GLY A 346 7.78 28.51 13.13
N ALA A 347 7.18 27.52 13.80
CA ALA A 347 7.04 26.16 13.28
C ALA A 347 5.72 25.97 12.51
N TYR A 348 5.77 25.08 11.51
CA TYR A 348 4.64 24.69 10.70
C TYR A 348 3.64 23.89 11.55
N GLY A 349 2.47 24.43 11.79
CA GLY A 349 1.33 23.74 12.41
C GLY A 349 0.19 23.59 11.43
N ASN A 350 -0.92 23.00 11.85
CA ASN A 350 -2.17 22.96 11.07
C ASN A 350 -2.75 24.37 10.89
N TYR A 351 -2.15 25.13 10.00
CA TYR A 351 -2.62 26.44 9.63
C TYR A 351 -3.70 26.35 8.57
N TYR A 352 -4.75 27.11 8.74
CA TYR A 352 -5.69 27.41 7.68
C TYR A 352 -5.82 28.93 7.53
N MET A 353 -5.99 29.38 6.32
CA MET A 353 -6.30 30.79 6.08
C MET A 353 -7.76 31.03 6.44
N ASN A 354 -8.00 31.86 7.42
CA ASN A 354 -9.34 32.36 7.68
C ASN A 354 -9.72 33.37 6.57
N LEU A 355 -10.61 32.96 5.68
CA LEU A 355 -11.01 33.79 4.52
C LEU A 355 -11.73 35.07 4.90
N ASN A 356 -12.19 35.21 6.14
CA ASN A 356 -12.84 36.44 6.63
C ASN A 356 -11.83 37.46 7.14
N THR A 357 -10.74 37.02 7.75
CA THR A 357 -9.71 37.88 8.34
C THR A 357 -8.45 37.97 7.50
N PHE A 358 -8.27 37.06 6.55
CA PHE A 358 -7.02 36.83 5.79
C PHE A 358 -5.81 36.56 6.68
N GLU A 359 -6.05 36.03 7.88
CA GLU A 359 -5.01 35.63 8.82
C GLU A 359 -4.85 34.12 8.84
N MET A 360 -3.62 33.65 9.10
CA MET A 360 -3.34 32.23 9.31
C MET A 360 -3.68 31.86 10.75
N GLU A 361 -4.66 30.99 10.91
CA GLU A 361 -5.10 30.52 12.22
C GLU A 361 -4.65 29.07 12.43
N HIS A 362 -4.13 28.77 13.61
CA HIS A 362 -3.83 27.41 14.04
C HIS A 362 -5.07 26.74 14.63
N LYS A 363 -5.33 25.50 14.23
CA LYS A 363 -6.46 24.76 14.76
C LYS A 363 -6.06 23.34 15.14
N LEU A 364 -6.16 23.06 16.42
CA LEU A 364 -6.09 21.69 16.93
C LEU A 364 -7.35 20.94 16.50
N LEU A 365 -7.21 20.00 15.59
CA LEU A 365 -8.34 19.33 14.97
C LEU A 365 -8.57 17.96 15.58
N HIS A 366 -9.82 17.70 15.92
CA HIS A 366 -10.33 16.37 16.25
C HIS A 366 -10.97 15.71 15.02
N TYR A 367 -10.62 14.46 14.78
CA TYR A 367 -11.21 13.60 13.76
C TYR A 367 -11.91 12.45 14.45
N TYR A 368 -13.17 12.67 14.81
CA TYR A 368 -13.98 11.73 15.56
C TYR A 368 -14.83 10.87 14.65
N GLN A 369 -15.11 9.67 15.09
CA GLN A 369 -16.03 8.76 14.42
C GLN A 369 -16.84 7.96 15.46
N VAL A 370 -18.13 7.85 15.24
CA VAL A 370 -19.03 6.95 15.95
C VAL A 370 -19.74 6.06 14.96
N GLY A 371 -19.78 4.77 15.24
CA GLY A 371 -20.39 3.85 14.30
C GLY A 371 -20.74 2.51 14.90
N GLY A 372 -21.37 1.69 14.08
CA GLY A 372 -21.72 0.33 14.43
C GLY A 372 -21.92 -0.55 13.21
N SER A 373 -21.91 -1.85 13.45
CA SER A 373 -22.23 -2.84 12.44
C SER A 373 -23.23 -3.85 12.94
N PHE A 374 -24.07 -4.30 12.02
CA PHE A 374 -25.00 -5.42 12.21
C PHE A 374 -24.65 -6.51 11.19
N THR A 375 -24.48 -7.74 11.67
CA THR A 375 -24.20 -8.90 10.81
C THR A 375 -25.25 -10.00 11.07
N HIS A 376 -25.86 -10.46 10.01
CA HIS A 376 -26.80 -11.58 10.07
C HIS A 376 -26.68 -12.45 8.81
N ASN A 377 -26.25 -13.69 8.98
CA ASN A 377 -25.95 -14.61 7.88
C ASN A 377 -24.99 -13.95 6.85
N SER A 378 -25.45 -13.82 5.62
CA SER A 378 -24.69 -13.22 4.50
C SER A 378 -24.75 -11.69 4.46
N LEU A 379 -25.58 -11.04 5.29
CA LEU A 379 -25.77 -9.58 5.29
C LEU A 379 -24.89 -8.93 6.36
N ARG A 380 -24.13 -7.92 5.99
CA ARG A 380 -23.47 -6.99 6.89
C ARG A 380 -23.84 -5.56 6.54
N VAL A 381 -24.33 -4.84 7.54
CA VAL A 381 -24.67 -3.41 7.47
C VAL A 381 -23.73 -2.66 8.39
N GLN A 382 -23.07 -1.63 7.91
CA GLN A 382 -22.22 -0.74 8.70
C GLN A 382 -22.72 0.68 8.52
N LEU A 383 -22.90 1.38 9.63
CA LEU A 383 -23.29 2.78 9.67
C LEU A 383 -22.32 3.53 10.56
N SER A 384 -21.80 4.65 10.08
CA SER A 384 -20.96 5.54 10.88
C SER A 384 -21.23 7.01 10.55
N TYR A 385 -20.97 7.86 11.52
CA TYR A 385 -20.93 9.32 11.38
C TYR A 385 -19.63 9.84 11.96
N GLY A 386 -19.00 10.77 11.27
CA GLY A 386 -17.78 11.35 11.78
C GLY A 386 -17.18 12.40 10.85
N ARG A 387 -16.09 12.97 11.34
CA ARG A 387 -15.21 13.86 10.61
C ARG A 387 -13.95 13.10 10.20
N ASN A 388 -13.69 13.03 8.91
CA ASN A 388 -12.55 12.34 8.34
C ASN A 388 -11.51 13.37 7.87
N ARG A 389 -10.23 13.06 8.12
CA ARG A 389 -9.09 13.85 7.67
C ARG A 389 -8.92 13.71 6.14
N ALA A 390 -8.46 14.78 5.49
CA ALA A 390 -7.89 14.66 4.16
C ALA A 390 -6.57 13.89 4.22
N GLY A 391 -6.28 13.13 3.21
CA GLY A 391 -5.01 12.41 3.12
C GLY A 391 -5.06 11.22 2.17
N TYR A 392 -3.94 10.55 2.05
CA TYR A 392 -3.86 9.33 1.26
C TYR A 392 -4.33 8.13 2.07
N VAL A 393 -5.24 7.37 1.48
CA VAL A 393 -5.71 6.09 2.02
C VAL A 393 -5.19 4.99 1.10
N CYS A 394 -4.33 4.15 1.65
CA CYS A 394 -3.75 3.01 0.94
C CYS A 394 -4.47 1.72 1.34
N SER A 395 -4.94 0.98 0.36
CA SER A 395 -5.59 -0.32 0.54
C SER A 395 -5.14 -1.28 -0.54
N GLY A 396 -4.62 -2.44 -0.13
CA GLY A 396 -4.10 -3.44 -1.06
C GLY A 396 -2.96 -2.93 -1.94
N GLY A 397 -2.17 -1.92 -1.47
CA GLY A 397 -1.05 -1.32 -2.22
C GLY A 397 -1.45 -0.19 -3.18
N VAL A 398 -2.73 0.12 -3.31
CA VAL A 398 -3.21 1.29 -4.07
C VAL A 398 -3.48 2.43 -3.12
N CYS A 399 -2.80 3.57 -3.32
CA CYS A 399 -3.01 4.80 -2.56
C CYS A 399 -3.87 5.76 -3.38
N ARG A 400 -4.92 6.31 -2.73
CA ARG A 400 -5.77 7.34 -3.32
C ARG A 400 -5.95 8.49 -2.35
N PHE A 401 -5.96 9.69 -2.86
CA PHE A 401 -6.29 10.86 -2.05
C PHE A 401 -7.79 10.86 -1.71
N GLN A 402 -8.09 11.07 -0.43
CA GLN A 402 -9.44 11.26 0.07
C GLN A 402 -9.56 12.67 0.64
N PRO A 403 -10.52 13.49 0.19
CA PRO A 403 -10.71 14.82 0.74
C PRO A 403 -11.27 14.75 2.16
N ALA A 404 -11.03 15.79 2.97
CA ALA A 404 -11.67 15.92 4.27
C ALA A 404 -13.19 16.03 4.12
N TYR A 405 -13.92 15.32 4.97
CA TYR A 405 -15.38 15.42 4.99
C TYR A 405 -15.94 15.14 6.38
N THR A 406 -17.13 15.67 6.64
CA THR A 406 -17.94 15.32 7.81
C THR A 406 -19.29 14.81 7.32
N GLY A 407 -19.66 13.62 7.72
CA GLY A 407 -20.89 13.03 7.22
C GLY A 407 -21.15 11.62 7.68
N VAL A 408 -22.20 11.03 7.09
CA VAL A 408 -22.65 9.66 7.34
C VAL A 408 -22.09 8.74 6.26
N ASN A 409 -21.55 7.60 6.68
CA ASN A 409 -21.16 6.50 5.81
C ASN A 409 -22.07 5.30 6.05
N LEU A 410 -22.61 4.75 4.98
CA LEU A 410 -23.37 3.50 4.98
C LEU A 410 -22.70 2.51 4.04
N ALA A 411 -22.35 1.34 4.56
CA ALA A 411 -21.86 0.22 3.76
C ALA A 411 -22.75 -1.01 3.94
N LEU A 412 -23.14 -1.61 2.83
CA LEU A 412 -23.90 -2.85 2.76
C LEU A 412 -23.07 -3.90 2.05
N THR A 413 -22.88 -5.05 2.69
CA THR A 413 -22.20 -6.19 2.08
C THR A 413 -23.16 -7.39 2.13
N LEU A 414 -23.41 -7.99 0.98
CA LEU A 414 -24.21 -9.18 0.83
C LEU A 414 -23.38 -10.25 0.12
N SER A 415 -23.24 -11.42 0.73
CA SER A 415 -22.60 -12.60 0.12
C SER A 415 -23.67 -13.61 -0.25
N PHE A 416 -23.63 -14.17 -1.46
CA PHE A 416 -24.60 -15.11 -1.99
C PHE A 416 -23.89 -16.27 -2.71
#